data_767ac6ecb33f7c0f946a3907e153fd57
#
_entry.id   767ac6ecb33f7c0f946a3907e153fd57
#
_cell.length_a   1.000
_cell.length_b   1.000
_cell.length_c   1.000
_cell.angle_alpha   90.00
_cell.angle_beta   90.00
_cell.angle_gamma   90.00
#
_symmetry.space_group_name_H-M   'P 1'
#
loop_
_entity.id
_entity.type
_entity.pdbx_description
1 polymer ?
#
loop_
_entity_poly.entity_id
_entity_poly.type
_entity_poly.pdbx_seq_one_letter_code
_entity_poly.pdbx_strand_id
1 'polypeptide(L)'
;ACASILAVILICAFLFVNGIPTIGKIGLGNFVLGKIWMPKSGIFGIFPMIIGSIYVTAGAILVGVPVGILAAIYMAKFCNEKVYKIVKPAVDLLAGIPSVVYGFFGMVVLVPAFRNIFGNGNCVFTASILLGIMILPTIIGVSESAIRAVPDSYYEGSLGLGASHERSVFFAVLPAAKSGILAGIVLGIGRAIGETMAVVMVAGNQAI
;
A
#
# COMPACT_ATOMS: atom_id res chain seq x y z
N ALA A 1 5.33 16.46 -21.90
CA ALA A 1 4.49 17.06 -20.86
C ALA A 1 3.07 17.37 -21.38
N CYS A 2 2.89 18.24 -22.42
CA CYS A 2 1.55 18.63 -22.94
C CYS A 2 0.72 17.44 -23.44
N ALA A 3 1.31 16.51 -24.18
CA ALA A 3 0.62 15.32 -24.68
C ALA A 3 0.10 14.41 -23.55
N SER A 4 0.87 14.24 -22.47
CA SER A 4 0.45 13.45 -21.32
C SER A 4 -0.72 14.10 -20.55
N ILE A 5 -0.67 15.42 -20.39
CA ILE A 5 -1.76 16.19 -19.76
C ILE A 5 -3.02 16.09 -20.61
N LEU A 6 -2.91 16.28 -21.93
CA LEU A 6 -4.03 16.16 -22.84
C LEU A 6 -4.66 14.77 -22.80
N ALA A 7 -3.85 13.69 -22.79
CA ALA A 7 -4.33 12.33 -22.68
C ALA A 7 -5.12 12.10 -21.40
N VAL A 8 -4.62 12.59 -20.25
CA VAL A 8 -5.34 12.46 -18.95
C VAL A 8 -6.67 13.23 -19.00
N ILE A 9 -6.68 14.46 -19.53
CA ILE A 9 -7.91 15.24 -19.66
C ILE A 9 -8.94 14.53 -20.54
N LEU A 10 -8.50 13.97 -21.67
CA LEU A 10 -9.39 13.22 -22.58
C LEU A 10 -9.97 11.98 -21.93
N ILE A 11 -9.16 11.20 -21.17
CA ILE A 11 -9.64 10.04 -20.44
C ILE A 11 -10.67 10.46 -19.39
N CYS A 12 -10.36 11.47 -18.58
CA CYS A 12 -11.30 11.99 -17.58
C CYS A 12 -12.61 12.48 -18.24
N ALA A 13 -12.52 13.29 -19.29
CA ALA A 13 -13.69 13.79 -19.99
C ALA A 13 -14.55 12.65 -20.53
N PHE A 14 -13.94 11.63 -21.16
CA PHE A 14 -14.65 10.46 -21.66
C PHE A 14 -15.38 9.69 -20.55
N LEU A 15 -14.70 9.46 -19.42
CA LEU A 15 -15.28 8.75 -18.28
C LEU A 15 -16.47 9.52 -17.66
N PHE A 16 -16.33 10.84 -17.49
CA PHE A 16 -17.38 11.65 -16.90
C PHE A 16 -18.59 11.81 -17.85
N VAL A 17 -18.36 12.07 -19.13
CA VAL A 17 -19.43 12.23 -20.13
C VAL A 17 -20.28 10.96 -20.27
N ASN A 18 -19.68 9.77 -20.17
CA ASN A 18 -20.40 8.50 -20.26
C ASN A 18 -20.90 8.00 -18.90
N GLY A 19 -20.16 8.23 -17.83
CA GLY A 19 -20.47 7.71 -16.49
C GLY A 19 -21.58 8.48 -15.80
N ILE A 20 -21.53 9.82 -15.79
CA ILE A 20 -22.51 10.66 -15.07
C ILE A 20 -23.95 10.43 -15.52
N PRO A 21 -24.27 10.45 -16.84
CA PRO A 21 -25.64 10.18 -17.29
C PRO A 21 -26.14 8.79 -16.92
N THR A 22 -25.25 7.79 -16.94
CA THR A 22 -25.58 6.42 -16.55
C THR A 22 -25.91 6.31 -15.07
N ILE A 23 -25.09 6.91 -14.21
CA ILE A 23 -25.32 6.99 -12.77
C ILE A 23 -26.62 7.74 -12.45
N GLY A 24 -26.92 8.82 -13.21
CA GLY A 24 -28.16 9.57 -13.09
C GLY A 24 -29.42 8.73 -13.39
N LYS A 25 -29.34 7.80 -14.38
CA LYS A 25 -30.44 6.88 -14.71
C LYS A 25 -30.64 5.81 -13.64
N ILE A 26 -29.58 5.31 -13.02
CA ILE A 26 -29.62 4.27 -11.97
C ILE A 26 -30.09 4.87 -10.65
N GLY A 27 -29.77 6.15 -10.41
CA GLY A 27 -29.93 6.85 -9.14
C GLY A 27 -28.73 6.67 -8.22
N LEU A 28 -28.18 7.78 -7.72
CA LEU A 28 -26.98 7.79 -6.86
C LEU A 28 -27.11 6.87 -5.63
N GLY A 29 -28.27 6.86 -4.98
CA GLY A 29 -28.53 6.03 -3.81
C GLY A 29 -28.43 4.53 -4.13
N ASN A 30 -29.08 4.10 -5.19
CA ASN A 30 -29.08 2.69 -5.62
C ASN A 30 -27.71 2.26 -6.13
N PHE A 31 -26.96 3.16 -6.78
CA PHE A 31 -25.62 2.89 -7.26
C PHE A 31 -24.63 2.71 -6.10
N VAL A 32 -24.59 3.64 -5.14
CA VAL A 32 -23.60 3.63 -4.05
C VAL A 32 -23.96 2.61 -2.96
N LEU A 33 -25.24 2.51 -2.58
CA LEU A 33 -25.71 1.64 -1.49
C LEU A 33 -26.24 0.29 -1.96
N GLY A 34 -26.34 0.07 -3.26
CA GLY A 34 -26.77 -1.20 -3.83
C GLY A 34 -25.82 -2.33 -3.46
N LYS A 35 -26.41 -3.46 -3.00
CA LYS A 35 -25.66 -4.61 -2.50
C LYS A 35 -25.35 -5.66 -3.57
N ILE A 36 -25.92 -5.53 -4.76
CA ILE A 36 -25.81 -6.54 -5.83
C ILE A 36 -25.24 -5.89 -7.06
N TRP A 37 -24.23 -6.51 -7.65
CA TRP A 37 -23.62 -6.12 -8.92
C TRP A 37 -23.94 -7.17 -9.98
N MET A 38 -24.99 -6.95 -10.77
CA MET A 38 -25.40 -7.79 -11.90
C MET A 38 -25.66 -6.93 -13.14
N PRO A 39 -24.63 -6.52 -13.88
CA PRO A 39 -24.77 -5.66 -15.06
C PRO A 39 -25.68 -6.25 -16.14
N LYS A 40 -25.67 -7.59 -16.30
CA LYS A 40 -26.53 -8.30 -17.25
C LYS A 40 -28.02 -8.16 -16.95
N SER A 41 -28.38 -7.95 -15.69
CA SER A 41 -29.75 -7.75 -15.21
C SER A 41 -30.08 -6.28 -14.95
N GLY A 42 -29.20 -5.36 -15.30
CA GLY A 42 -29.38 -3.91 -15.07
C GLY A 42 -29.26 -3.45 -13.60
N ILE A 43 -28.72 -4.29 -12.73
CA ILE A 43 -28.54 -3.98 -11.31
C ILE A 43 -27.07 -3.59 -11.08
N PHE A 44 -26.85 -2.35 -10.62
CA PHE A 44 -25.53 -1.76 -10.45
C PHE A 44 -25.34 -1.25 -9.03
N GLY A 45 -24.94 -2.11 -8.09
CA GLY A 45 -24.62 -1.73 -6.71
C GLY A 45 -23.14 -1.89 -6.41
N ILE A 46 -22.41 -0.80 -6.10
CA ILE A 46 -20.96 -0.84 -5.85
C ILE A 46 -20.60 -0.99 -4.36
N PHE A 47 -21.57 -1.04 -3.45
CA PHE A 47 -21.34 -1.12 -2.00
C PHE A 47 -20.41 -2.28 -1.60
N PRO A 48 -20.57 -3.53 -2.10
CA PRO A 48 -19.68 -4.63 -1.76
C PRO A 48 -18.22 -4.37 -2.22
N MET A 49 -18.03 -3.68 -3.35
CA MET A 49 -16.70 -3.34 -3.86
C MET A 49 -16.00 -2.30 -2.97
N ILE A 50 -16.76 -1.29 -2.47
CA ILE A 50 -16.24 -0.30 -1.52
C ILE A 50 -15.79 -0.98 -0.23
N ILE A 51 -16.64 -1.83 0.34
CA ILE A 51 -16.31 -2.56 1.58
C ILE A 51 -15.13 -3.52 1.35
N GLY A 52 -15.11 -4.24 0.23
CA GLY A 52 -13.99 -5.11 -0.14
C GLY A 52 -12.66 -4.36 -0.23
N SER A 53 -12.63 -3.19 -0.86
CA SER A 53 -11.42 -2.37 -0.96
C SER A 53 -10.93 -1.88 0.41
N ILE A 54 -11.86 -1.52 1.31
CA ILE A 54 -11.53 -1.13 2.69
C ILE A 54 -10.90 -2.31 3.45
N TYR A 55 -11.47 -3.51 3.37
CA TYR A 55 -10.92 -4.69 4.04
C TYR A 55 -9.54 -5.07 3.51
N VAL A 56 -9.35 -5.09 2.19
CA VAL A 56 -8.04 -5.39 1.57
C VAL A 56 -7.00 -4.36 2.00
N THR A 57 -7.33 -3.08 1.95
CA THR A 57 -6.43 -1.99 2.35
C THR A 57 -6.12 -2.04 3.84
N ALA A 58 -7.11 -2.24 4.70
CA ALA A 58 -6.89 -2.37 6.15
C ALA A 58 -5.97 -3.55 6.47
N GLY A 59 -6.18 -4.70 5.85
CA GLY A 59 -5.30 -5.86 6.00
C GLY A 59 -3.88 -5.59 5.51
N ALA A 60 -3.71 -4.90 4.40
CA ALA A 60 -2.40 -4.48 3.88
C ALA A 60 -1.67 -3.54 4.85
N ILE A 61 -2.38 -2.58 5.44
CA ILE A 61 -1.85 -1.65 6.44
C ILE A 61 -1.41 -2.38 7.71
N LEU A 62 -2.23 -3.30 8.21
CA LEU A 62 -1.93 -4.07 9.43
C LEU A 62 -0.63 -4.89 9.31
N VAL A 63 -0.31 -5.35 8.13
CA VAL A 63 0.92 -6.12 7.87
C VAL A 63 2.05 -5.20 7.40
N GLY A 64 1.81 -4.38 6.40
CA GLY A 64 2.83 -3.60 5.72
C GLY A 64 3.41 -2.46 6.57
N VAL A 65 2.57 -1.76 7.36
CA VAL A 65 3.05 -0.61 8.14
C VAL A 65 3.99 -1.03 9.27
N PRO A 66 3.66 -2.01 10.14
CA PRO A 66 4.59 -2.41 11.19
C PRO A 66 5.91 -2.94 10.63
N VAL A 67 5.85 -3.81 9.62
CA VAL A 67 7.05 -4.38 8.99
C VAL A 67 7.88 -3.29 8.31
N GLY A 68 7.22 -2.38 7.57
CA GLY A 68 7.89 -1.29 6.88
C GLY A 68 8.59 -0.31 7.82
N ILE A 69 7.95 0.06 8.94
CA ILE A 69 8.55 0.96 9.94
C ILE A 69 9.72 0.28 10.64
N LEU A 70 9.57 -0.97 11.08
CA LEU A 70 10.65 -1.71 11.73
C LEU A 70 11.86 -1.87 10.81
N ALA A 71 11.62 -2.19 9.53
CA ALA A 71 12.68 -2.26 8.53
C ALA A 71 13.36 -0.90 8.31
N ALA A 72 12.61 0.19 8.25
CA ALA A 72 13.15 1.54 8.12
C ALA A 72 14.03 1.94 9.31
N ILE A 73 13.58 1.66 10.53
CA ILE A 73 14.35 1.91 11.76
C ILE A 73 15.64 1.09 11.75
N TYR A 74 15.54 -0.20 11.43
CA TYR A 74 16.71 -1.08 11.34
C TYR A 74 17.71 -0.54 10.32
N MET A 75 17.28 -0.21 9.12
CA MET A 75 18.13 0.29 8.04
C MET A 75 18.75 1.66 8.37
N ALA A 76 18.03 2.52 9.11
CA ALA A 76 18.51 3.86 9.41
C ALA A 76 19.53 3.90 10.54
N LYS A 77 19.36 3.09 11.61
CA LYS A 77 20.11 3.25 12.87
C LYS A 77 20.80 1.98 13.40
N PHE A 78 20.39 0.78 12.96
CA PHE A 78 20.93 -0.49 13.46
C PHE A 78 21.71 -1.30 12.41
N CYS A 79 21.53 -0.96 11.15
CA CYS A 79 22.11 -1.72 10.05
C CYS A 79 23.59 -1.39 9.86
N ASN A 80 24.43 -2.44 9.74
CA ASN A 80 25.83 -2.27 9.33
C ASN A 80 25.90 -1.80 7.87
N GLU A 81 26.88 -0.96 7.55
CA GLU A 81 27.08 -0.42 6.20
C GLU A 81 27.16 -1.50 5.11
N LYS A 82 27.79 -2.65 5.40
CA LYS A 82 27.89 -3.75 4.45
C LYS A 82 26.53 -4.34 4.09
N VAL A 83 25.67 -4.52 5.12
CA VAL A 83 24.30 -5.03 4.95
C VAL A 83 23.43 -3.98 4.28
N TYR A 84 23.57 -2.71 4.67
CA TYR A 84 22.83 -1.60 4.07
C TYR A 84 23.05 -1.50 2.57
N LYS A 85 24.31 -1.62 2.10
CA LYS A 85 24.66 -1.59 0.68
C LYS A 85 24.00 -2.69 -0.16
N ILE A 86 23.53 -3.76 0.48
CA ILE A 86 22.82 -4.87 -0.19
C ILE A 86 21.30 -4.67 -0.06
N VAL A 87 20.82 -4.36 1.15
CA VAL A 87 19.39 -4.28 1.44
C VAL A 87 18.75 -3.07 0.78
N LYS A 88 19.41 -1.92 0.77
CA LYS A 88 18.85 -0.70 0.18
C LYS A 88 18.55 -0.87 -1.32
N PRO A 89 19.48 -1.31 -2.18
CA PRO A 89 19.16 -1.58 -3.58
C PRO A 89 18.08 -2.64 -3.77
N ALA A 90 18.02 -3.67 -2.90
CA ALA A 90 16.98 -4.69 -2.98
C ALA A 90 15.58 -4.11 -2.73
N VAL A 91 15.44 -3.23 -1.73
CA VAL A 91 14.19 -2.51 -1.46
C VAL A 91 13.83 -1.57 -2.62
N ASP A 92 14.82 -0.86 -3.18
CA ASP A 92 14.61 0.04 -4.30
C ASP A 92 14.21 -0.72 -5.58
N LEU A 93 14.75 -1.92 -5.82
CA LEU A 93 14.33 -2.81 -6.91
C LEU A 93 12.89 -3.26 -6.74
N LEU A 94 12.45 -3.62 -5.52
CA LEU A 94 11.05 -3.95 -5.24
C LEU A 94 10.11 -2.80 -5.59
N ALA A 95 10.52 -1.55 -5.37
CA ALA A 95 9.74 -0.38 -5.76
C ALA A 95 9.53 -0.25 -7.27
N GLY A 96 10.49 -0.75 -8.07
CA GLY A 96 10.47 -0.71 -9.53
C GLY A 96 9.66 -1.82 -10.21
N ILE A 97 9.23 -2.85 -9.47
CA ILE A 97 8.47 -3.97 -10.04
C ILE A 97 7.05 -3.48 -10.41
N PRO A 98 6.59 -3.71 -11.68
CA PRO A 98 5.22 -3.40 -12.08
C PRO A 98 4.18 -4.18 -11.26
N SER A 99 3.05 -3.54 -10.92
CA SER A 99 1.99 -4.15 -10.10
C SER A 99 1.42 -5.44 -10.69
N VAL A 100 1.34 -5.53 -12.02
CA VAL A 100 0.91 -6.76 -12.72
C VAL A 100 1.82 -7.96 -12.41
N VAL A 101 3.13 -7.73 -12.27
CA VAL A 101 4.08 -8.80 -11.90
C VAL A 101 3.84 -9.27 -10.47
N TYR A 102 3.55 -8.35 -9.55
CA TYR A 102 3.12 -8.70 -8.19
C TYR A 102 1.81 -9.49 -8.20
N GLY A 103 0.84 -9.07 -9.02
CA GLY A 103 -0.43 -9.80 -9.19
C GLY A 103 -0.23 -11.22 -9.71
N PHE A 104 0.64 -11.39 -10.71
CA PHE A 104 1.00 -12.70 -11.24
C PHE A 104 1.71 -13.57 -10.19
N PHE A 105 2.68 -13.01 -9.45
CA PHE A 105 3.31 -13.70 -8.33
C PHE A 105 2.28 -14.11 -7.28
N GLY A 106 1.37 -13.23 -6.91
CA GLY A 106 0.28 -13.52 -5.99
C GLY A 106 -0.58 -14.69 -6.46
N MET A 107 -0.96 -14.71 -7.73
CA MET A 107 -1.77 -15.77 -8.32
C MET A 107 -1.05 -17.12 -8.39
N VAL A 108 0.24 -17.12 -8.73
CA VAL A 108 1.02 -18.37 -8.92
C VAL A 108 1.58 -18.92 -7.62
N VAL A 109 1.93 -18.05 -6.66
CA VAL A 109 2.61 -18.47 -5.42
C VAL A 109 1.70 -18.33 -4.20
N LEU A 110 1.12 -17.16 -3.95
CA LEU A 110 0.36 -16.91 -2.73
C LEU A 110 -1.00 -17.63 -2.75
N VAL A 111 -1.72 -17.57 -3.87
CA VAL A 111 -3.04 -18.21 -3.98
C VAL A 111 -2.94 -19.72 -3.73
N PRO A 112 -2.02 -20.51 -4.34
CA PRO A 112 -1.87 -21.93 -4.03
C PRO A 112 -1.43 -22.17 -2.58
N ALA A 113 -0.52 -21.36 -2.04
CA ALA A 113 -0.04 -21.49 -0.67
C ALA A 113 -1.19 -21.33 0.34
N PHE A 114 -2.02 -20.30 0.17
CA PHE A 114 -3.16 -20.05 1.06
C PHE A 114 -4.37 -20.96 0.79
N ARG A 115 -4.49 -21.54 -0.40
CA ARG A 115 -5.53 -22.52 -0.72
C ARG A 115 -5.46 -23.73 0.19
N ASN A 116 -4.28 -24.19 0.52
CA ASN A 116 -4.06 -25.33 1.42
C ASN A 116 -4.48 -25.03 2.86
N ILE A 117 -4.52 -23.74 3.25
CA ILE A 117 -4.84 -23.32 4.63
C ILE A 117 -6.34 -22.95 4.75
N PHE A 118 -6.88 -22.22 3.79
CA PHE A 118 -8.23 -21.64 3.85
C PHE A 118 -9.24 -22.30 2.89
N GLY A 119 -8.85 -23.35 2.15
CA GLY A 119 -9.69 -24.04 1.17
C GLY A 119 -9.92 -23.22 -0.13
N ASN A 120 -9.92 -21.90 -0.06
CA ASN A 120 -9.98 -21.01 -1.22
C ASN A 120 -8.84 -19.99 -1.13
N GLY A 121 -7.89 -20.04 -2.09
CA GLY A 121 -6.72 -19.17 -2.09
C GLY A 121 -6.99 -17.74 -2.61
N ASN A 122 -8.02 -17.58 -3.45
CA ASN A 122 -8.44 -16.29 -3.96
C ASN A 122 -9.36 -15.62 -2.92
N CYS A 123 -8.79 -14.82 -2.06
CA CYS A 123 -9.53 -14.18 -0.97
C CYS A 123 -8.94 -12.83 -0.59
N VAL A 124 -9.71 -12.06 0.19
CA VAL A 124 -9.32 -10.76 0.73
C VAL A 124 -8.00 -10.85 1.49
N PHE A 125 -7.78 -11.92 2.24
CA PHE A 125 -6.55 -12.13 3.02
C PHE A 125 -5.31 -12.22 2.13
N THR A 126 -5.36 -13.02 1.06
CA THR A 126 -4.24 -13.15 0.10
C THR A 126 -3.95 -11.83 -0.60
N ALA A 127 -5.01 -11.11 -1.00
CA ALA A 127 -4.89 -9.78 -1.60
C ALA A 127 -4.27 -8.76 -0.61
N SER A 128 -4.64 -8.83 0.67
CA SER A 128 -4.09 -7.97 1.73
C SER A 128 -2.60 -8.21 1.97
N ILE A 129 -2.16 -9.47 2.01
CA ILE A 129 -0.74 -9.81 2.15
C ILE A 129 0.06 -9.33 0.94
N LEU A 130 -0.43 -9.59 -0.28
CA LEU A 130 0.23 -9.13 -1.51
C LEU A 130 0.38 -7.61 -1.52
N LEU A 131 -0.70 -6.90 -1.22
CA LEU A 131 -0.72 -5.45 -1.19
C LEU A 131 0.17 -4.90 -0.06
N GLY A 132 0.19 -5.57 1.10
CA GLY A 132 1.12 -5.28 2.20
C GLY A 132 2.58 -5.33 1.76
N ILE A 133 2.97 -6.35 0.98
CA ILE A 133 4.33 -6.47 0.41
C ILE A 133 4.61 -5.32 -0.57
N MET A 134 3.65 -4.97 -1.41
CA MET A 134 3.81 -3.91 -2.42
C MET A 134 4.01 -2.51 -1.84
N ILE A 135 3.46 -2.23 -0.66
CA ILE A 135 3.61 -0.91 -0.01
C ILE A 135 4.90 -0.78 0.80
N LEU A 136 5.56 -1.89 1.13
CA LEU A 136 6.79 -1.90 1.94
C LEU A 136 7.87 -0.95 1.40
N PRO A 137 8.25 -0.98 0.12
CA PRO A 137 9.33 -0.12 -0.39
C PRO A 137 9.04 1.36 -0.19
N THR A 138 7.78 1.78 -0.35
CA THR A 138 7.36 3.17 -0.17
C THR A 138 7.48 3.59 1.30
N ILE A 139 6.98 2.78 2.22
CA ILE A 139 7.03 3.05 3.66
C ILE A 139 8.48 3.06 4.14
N ILE A 140 9.25 2.04 3.76
CA ILE A 140 10.66 1.91 4.14
C ILE A 140 11.47 3.11 3.64
N GLY A 141 11.38 3.42 2.35
CA GLY A 141 12.20 4.46 1.73
C GLY A 141 11.94 5.85 2.31
N VAL A 142 10.68 6.23 2.48
CA VAL A 142 10.32 7.55 3.03
C VAL A 142 10.61 7.62 4.53
N SER A 143 10.28 6.58 5.29
CA SER A 143 10.54 6.56 6.74
C SER A 143 12.04 6.50 7.06
N GLU A 144 12.82 5.69 6.33
CA GLU A 144 14.27 5.62 6.48
C GLU A 144 14.92 6.97 6.21
N SER A 145 14.54 7.64 5.12
CA SER A 145 15.05 8.97 4.78
C SER A 145 14.71 10.00 5.84
N ALA A 146 13.50 9.96 6.40
CA ALA A 146 13.08 10.85 7.47
C ALA A 146 13.86 10.63 8.77
N ILE A 147 14.14 9.36 9.13
CA ILE A 147 14.93 9.03 10.32
C ILE A 147 16.39 9.47 10.16
N ARG A 148 16.95 9.34 8.97
CA ARG A 148 18.32 9.79 8.65
C ARG A 148 18.45 11.31 8.59
N ALA A 149 17.37 12.02 8.28
CA ALA A 149 17.35 13.49 8.22
C ALA A 149 17.32 14.16 9.60
N VAL A 150 17.09 13.41 10.68
CA VAL A 150 17.17 13.96 12.04
C VAL A 150 18.62 14.34 12.35
N PRO A 151 18.89 15.59 12.82
CA PRO A 151 20.24 16.02 13.17
C PRO A 151 20.87 15.11 14.22
N ASP A 152 22.15 14.78 14.05
CA ASP A 152 22.88 13.88 14.97
C ASP A 152 22.96 14.42 16.40
N SER A 153 22.82 15.73 16.60
CA SER A 153 22.75 16.36 17.92
C SER A 153 21.65 15.79 18.83
N TYR A 154 20.53 15.31 18.26
CA TYR A 154 19.47 14.63 19.05
C TYR A 154 19.96 13.30 19.61
N TYR A 155 20.68 12.54 18.79
CA TYR A 155 21.22 11.25 19.18
C TYR A 155 22.39 11.41 20.15
N GLU A 156 23.36 12.26 19.82
CA GLU A 156 24.56 12.52 20.64
C GLU A 156 24.21 13.16 21.99
N GLY A 157 23.27 14.11 22.00
CA GLY A 157 22.78 14.71 23.24
C GLY A 157 22.13 13.69 24.17
N SER A 158 21.37 12.74 23.63
CA SER A 158 20.78 11.65 24.42
C SER A 158 21.83 10.71 25.00
N LEU A 159 22.86 10.35 24.20
CA LEU A 159 24.00 9.56 24.69
C LEU A 159 24.79 10.28 25.75
N GLY A 160 25.01 11.60 25.58
CA GLY A 160 25.69 12.43 26.57
C GLY A 160 25.00 12.48 27.95
N LEU A 161 23.68 12.27 27.98
CA LEU A 161 22.88 12.12 29.20
C LEU A 161 22.88 10.69 29.76
N GLY A 162 23.66 9.76 29.16
CA GLY A 162 23.81 8.39 29.63
C GLY A 162 22.76 7.41 29.11
N ALA A 163 22.00 7.75 28.07
CA ALA A 163 21.07 6.82 27.45
C ALA A 163 21.81 5.76 26.62
N SER A 164 21.28 4.54 26.54
CA SER A 164 21.78 3.53 25.58
C SER A 164 21.45 3.89 24.13
N HIS A 165 22.12 3.21 23.17
CA HIS A 165 21.86 3.38 21.75
C HIS A 165 20.36 3.22 21.41
N GLU A 166 19.75 2.13 21.87
CA GLU A 166 18.33 1.82 21.60
C GLU A 166 17.43 2.91 22.20
N ARG A 167 17.72 3.33 23.44
CA ARG A 167 16.93 4.35 24.11
C ARG A 167 17.02 5.70 23.39
N SER A 168 18.20 6.08 22.92
CA SER A 168 18.42 7.29 22.12
C SER A 168 17.65 7.25 20.81
N VAL A 169 17.64 6.11 20.11
CA VAL A 169 16.88 5.93 18.87
C VAL A 169 15.38 6.04 19.12
N PHE A 170 14.83 5.27 20.08
CA PHE A 170 13.39 5.20 20.28
C PHE A 170 12.79 6.45 20.94
N PHE A 171 13.53 7.12 21.82
CA PHE A 171 12.98 8.24 22.62
C PHE A 171 13.47 9.63 22.19
N ALA A 172 14.54 9.74 21.39
CA ALA A 172 14.99 11.03 20.86
C ALA A 172 14.83 11.11 19.34
N VAL A 173 15.38 10.15 18.57
CA VAL A 173 15.41 10.23 17.11
C VAL A 173 14.04 9.94 16.48
N LEU A 174 13.36 8.87 16.86
CA LEU A 174 12.07 8.51 16.26
C LEU A 174 10.96 9.55 16.51
N PRO A 175 10.81 10.12 17.72
CA PRO A 175 9.86 11.22 17.93
C PRO A 175 10.17 12.44 17.06
N ALA A 176 11.45 12.76 16.84
CA ALA A 176 11.86 13.85 15.95
C ALA A 176 11.54 13.56 14.47
N ALA A 177 11.62 12.28 14.04
CA ALA A 177 11.29 11.84 12.70
C ALA A 177 9.79 11.58 12.46
N LYS A 178 8.93 11.72 13.48
CA LYS A 178 7.52 11.28 13.46
C LYS A 178 6.73 11.79 12.25
N SER A 179 6.89 13.06 11.90
CA SER A 179 6.18 13.67 10.76
C SER A 179 6.53 12.99 9.43
N GLY A 180 7.81 12.69 9.21
CA GLY A 180 8.27 12.01 8.00
C GLY A 180 7.87 10.54 7.98
N ILE A 181 7.88 9.85 9.11
CA ILE A 181 7.38 8.46 9.22
C ILE A 181 5.89 8.42 8.89
N LEU A 182 5.09 9.35 9.44
CA LEU A 182 3.67 9.46 9.11
C LEU A 182 3.44 9.76 7.63
N ALA A 183 4.26 10.60 7.02
CA ALA A 183 4.20 10.85 5.57
C ALA A 183 4.45 9.55 4.77
N GLY A 184 5.43 8.74 5.16
CA GLY A 184 5.70 7.43 4.57
C GLY A 184 4.52 6.48 4.67
N ILE A 185 3.85 6.44 5.83
CA ILE A 185 2.64 5.63 6.05
C ILE A 185 1.51 6.11 5.14
N VAL A 186 1.24 7.42 5.10
CA VAL A 186 0.15 8.00 4.28
C VAL A 186 0.39 7.73 2.79
N LEU A 187 1.63 7.86 2.32
CA LEU A 187 1.98 7.51 0.93
C LEU A 187 1.80 6.03 0.64
N GLY A 188 2.17 5.15 1.57
CA GLY A 188 1.92 3.71 1.47
C GLY A 188 0.43 3.39 1.41
N ILE A 189 -0.39 4.02 2.25
CA ILE A 189 -1.87 3.88 2.23
C ILE A 189 -2.44 4.37 0.90
N GLY A 190 -2.00 5.54 0.43
CA GLY A 190 -2.44 6.08 -0.86
C GLY A 190 -2.13 5.14 -2.03
N ARG A 191 -0.94 4.51 -2.02
CA ARG A 191 -0.58 3.48 -2.98
C ARG A 191 -1.47 2.24 -2.87
N ALA A 192 -1.78 1.79 -1.64
CA ALA A 192 -2.66 0.64 -1.40
C ALA A 192 -4.07 0.88 -1.94
N ILE A 193 -4.66 2.04 -1.68
CA ILE A 193 -6.02 2.37 -2.15
C ILE A 193 -6.07 2.47 -3.68
N GLY A 194 -4.99 2.96 -4.31
CA GLY A 194 -4.91 3.12 -5.76
C GLY A 194 -4.61 1.83 -6.54
N GLU A 195 -4.26 0.74 -5.85
CA GLU A 195 -3.88 -0.51 -6.53
C GLU A 195 -5.11 -1.26 -7.03
N THR A 196 -5.13 -1.50 -8.32
CA THR A 196 -6.26 -2.17 -9.00
C THR A 196 -5.85 -3.52 -9.59
N MET A 197 -4.77 -3.55 -10.38
CA MET A 197 -4.43 -4.71 -11.20
C MET A 197 -4.00 -5.93 -10.37
N ALA A 198 -3.13 -5.75 -9.39
CA ALA A 198 -2.69 -6.85 -8.55
C ALA A 198 -3.84 -7.41 -7.71
N VAL A 199 -4.71 -6.54 -7.18
CA VAL A 199 -5.87 -6.96 -6.38
C VAL A 199 -6.88 -7.74 -7.20
N VAL A 200 -7.23 -7.28 -8.41
CA VAL A 200 -8.17 -7.98 -9.30
C VAL A 200 -7.69 -9.39 -9.64
N MET A 201 -6.38 -9.60 -9.81
CA MET A 201 -5.81 -10.93 -10.11
C MET A 201 -5.92 -11.93 -8.94
N VAL A 202 -5.90 -11.44 -7.69
CA VAL A 202 -5.73 -12.28 -6.49
C VAL A 202 -6.97 -12.32 -5.61
N ALA A 203 -7.80 -11.30 -5.59
CA ALA A 203 -8.97 -11.21 -4.71
C ALA A 203 -10.14 -12.13 -5.11
N GLY A 204 -10.08 -12.77 -6.29
CA GLY A 204 -11.17 -13.64 -6.73
C GLY A 204 -12.42 -12.84 -7.09
N ASN A 205 -12.37 -12.09 -8.15
CA ASN A 205 -13.45 -11.22 -8.65
C ASN A 205 -14.59 -12.05 -9.26
N GLN A 206 -15.29 -12.82 -8.42
CA GLN A 206 -16.49 -13.54 -8.84
C GLN A 206 -17.70 -12.64 -8.61
N ALA A 207 -18.35 -12.23 -9.72
CA ALA A 207 -19.69 -11.69 -9.67
C ALA A 207 -20.63 -12.83 -9.23
N ILE A 208 -21.16 -12.72 -8.03
CA ILE A 208 -22.18 -13.61 -7.51
C ILE A 208 -23.53 -13.16 -8.09
#